data_ed9f87a6edf8dec3c325bbd2c4d1344c
#
_entry.id   ed9f87a6edf8dec3c325bbd2c4d1344c
#
_cell.length_a   1.000
_cell.length_b   1.000
_cell.length_c   1.000
_cell.angle_alpha   90.00
_cell.angle_beta   90.00
_cell.angle_gamma   90.00
#
_symmetry.space_group_name_H-M   'P 1'
#
loop_
_entity.id
_entity.type
_entity.pdbx_description
1 polymer ?
#
loop_
_entity_poly.entity_id
_entity_poly.type
_entity_poly.pdbx_seq_one_letter_code
_entity_poly.pdbx_strand_id
1 'polypeptide(L)'
;MVILFDQFNLPEDIYEVIFATEQQVIVGKMLIQNMKQNGGVIGKTEMSFFATKLHEGNLIVSVPQGPGPMKKEIKLSYNKRQFYDRILTPMKSMGLIDYDLYAKNYKISDKFNKMMIKIGLMWLREIR
;
A
#
# COMPACT_ATOMS: atom_id res chain seq x y z
N MET A 1 -0.76 6.20 -19.07
CA MET A 1 -0.21 5.54 -17.90
C MET A 1 0.32 4.16 -18.27
N VAL A 2 1.52 3.85 -17.86
CA VAL A 2 2.16 2.57 -18.16
C VAL A 2 2.08 1.67 -16.95
N ILE A 3 1.80 0.38 -17.16
CA ILE A 3 1.81 -0.61 -16.09
C ILE A 3 3.26 -0.85 -15.64
N LEU A 4 3.50 -0.91 -14.32
CA LEU A 4 4.84 -0.98 -13.73
C LEU A 4 5.45 -2.38 -13.72
N PHE A 5 4.94 -3.30 -14.54
CA PHE A 5 5.48 -4.65 -14.61
C PHE A 5 5.43 -5.18 -16.04
N ASP A 6 6.21 -6.21 -16.31
CA ASP A 6 6.10 -6.99 -17.54
C ASP A 6 6.09 -8.49 -17.22
N GLN A 7 5.72 -9.31 -18.20
CA GLN A 7 5.56 -10.75 -17.96
C GLN A 7 6.87 -11.48 -17.63
N PHE A 8 8.02 -10.87 -17.92
CA PHE A 8 9.31 -11.47 -17.68
C PHE A 8 9.92 -11.06 -16.35
N ASN A 9 9.48 -9.91 -15.81
CA ASN A 9 10.03 -9.31 -14.61
C ASN A 9 8.94 -8.92 -13.61
N LEU A 10 7.90 -9.74 -13.49
CA LEU A 10 6.84 -9.50 -12.52
C LEU A 10 7.41 -9.61 -11.11
N PRO A 11 7.36 -8.54 -10.30
CA PRO A 11 7.78 -8.62 -8.91
C PRO A 11 6.94 -9.64 -8.13
N GLU A 12 7.56 -10.30 -7.16
CA GLU A 12 6.85 -11.25 -6.30
C GLU A 12 6.01 -10.55 -5.23
N ASP A 13 6.35 -9.31 -4.94
CA ASP A 13 5.68 -8.52 -3.90
C ASP A 13 4.73 -7.52 -4.56
N ILE A 14 3.45 -7.60 -4.18
CA ILE A 14 2.42 -6.71 -4.73
C ILE A 14 2.76 -5.22 -4.51
N TYR A 15 3.42 -4.88 -3.41
CA TYR A 15 3.79 -3.50 -3.13
C TYR A 15 4.79 -2.96 -4.15
N GLU A 16 5.67 -3.81 -4.66
CA GLU A 16 6.62 -3.42 -5.71
C GLU A 16 5.95 -3.24 -7.07
N VAL A 17 4.80 -3.88 -7.29
CA VAL A 17 3.99 -3.67 -8.49
C VAL A 17 3.27 -2.33 -8.42
N ILE A 18 2.80 -1.95 -7.24
CA ILE A 18 1.95 -0.78 -7.04
C ILE A 18 2.77 0.52 -6.87
N PHE A 19 3.87 0.45 -6.13
CA PHE A 19 4.65 1.62 -5.76
C PHE A 19 5.97 1.69 -6.52
N ALA A 20 6.35 2.91 -6.90
CA ALA A 20 7.54 3.15 -7.70
C ALA A 20 8.84 3.23 -6.90
N THR A 21 8.77 3.57 -5.61
CA THR A 21 9.96 3.78 -4.77
C THR A 21 9.97 2.83 -3.59
N GLU A 22 11.19 2.53 -3.10
CA GLU A 22 11.39 1.67 -1.93
C GLU A 22 10.69 2.23 -0.69
N GLN A 23 10.75 3.55 -0.48
CA GLN A 23 10.08 4.18 0.67
C GLN A 23 8.56 4.00 0.60
N GLN A 24 7.98 4.17 -0.57
CA GLN A 24 6.54 3.97 -0.75
C GLN A 24 6.15 2.52 -0.46
N VAL A 25 6.94 1.56 -0.91
CA VAL A 25 6.73 0.14 -0.63
C VAL A 25 6.73 -0.12 0.88
N ILE A 26 7.73 0.40 1.59
CA ILE A 26 7.85 0.22 3.04
C ILE A 26 6.65 0.82 3.77
N VAL A 27 6.28 2.05 3.42
CA VAL A 27 5.15 2.74 4.05
C VAL A 27 3.83 2.01 3.78
N GLY A 28 3.63 1.57 2.56
CA GLY A 28 2.43 0.79 2.19
C GLY A 28 2.32 -0.51 2.97
N LYS A 29 3.43 -1.23 3.12
CA LYS A 29 3.47 -2.47 3.92
C LYS A 29 3.13 -2.20 5.38
N MET A 30 3.71 -1.14 5.95
CA MET A 30 3.43 -0.78 7.35
C MET A 30 1.98 -0.44 7.57
N LEU A 31 1.38 0.30 6.66
CA LEU A 31 -0.03 0.66 6.76
C LEU A 31 -0.91 -0.59 6.76
N ILE A 32 -0.70 -1.50 5.83
CA ILE A 32 -1.50 -2.71 5.73
C ILE A 32 -1.28 -3.62 6.96
N GLN A 33 -0.05 -3.73 7.44
CA GLN A 33 0.23 -4.49 8.66
C GLN A 33 -0.48 -3.91 9.88
N ASN A 34 -0.47 -2.58 10.01
CA ASN A 34 -1.19 -1.89 11.08
C ASN A 34 -2.69 -2.18 10.99
N MET A 35 -3.26 -2.11 9.80
CA MET A 35 -4.67 -2.42 9.59
C MET A 35 -4.99 -3.88 9.93
N LYS A 36 -4.14 -4.82 9.52
CA LYS A 36 -4.33 -6.24 9.83
C LYS A 36 -4.33 -6.51 11.33
N GLN A 37 -3.46 -5.84 12.08
CA GLN A 37 -3.39 -5.96 13.54
C GLN A 37 -4.67 -5.46 14.22
N ASN A 38 -5.44 -4.63 13.54
CA ASN A 38 -6.70 -4.09 14.02
C ASN A 38 -7.92 -4.72 13.32
N GLY A 39 -7.78 -5.96 12.87
CA GLY A 39 -8.88 -6.69 12.23
C GLY A 39 -9.20 -6.23 10.81
N GLY A 40 -8.29 -5.53 10.16
CA GLY A 40 -8.46 -5.04 8.79
C GLY A 40 -9.19 -3.71 8.68
N VAL A 41 -9.48 -3.06 9.81
CA VAL A 41 -10.21 -1.79 9.86
C VAL A 41 -9.53 -0.84 10.83
N ILE A 42 -9.35 0.42 10.44
CA ILE A 42 -8.91 1.47 11.35
C ILE A 42 -9.75 2.72 11.14
N GLY A 43 -9.97 3.46 12.21
CA GLY A 43 -10.73 4.70 12.18
C GLY A 43 -9.96 5.85 11.52
N LYS A 44 -10.69 6.88 11.18
CA LYS A 44 -10.13 8.10 10.59
C LYS A 44 -9.08 8.73 11.50
N THR A 45 -9.35 8.77 12.82
CA THR A 45 -8.43 9.31 13.82
C THR A 45 -7.16 8.47 13.91
N GLU A 46 -7.27 7.15 13.87
CA GLU A 46 -6.13 6.24 13.90
C GLU A 46 -5.27 6.37 12.65
N MET A 47 -5.89 6.57 11.50
CA MET A 47 -5.17 6.81 10.25
C MET A 47 -4.38 8.13 10.33
N SER A 48 -4.99 9.18 10.88
CA SER A 48 -4.32 10.45 11.09
C SER A 48 -3.14 10.32 12.06
N PHE A 49 -3.30 9.51 13.11
CA PHE A 49 -2.25 9.23 14.07
C PHE A 49 -1.07 8.49 13.42
N PHE A 50 -1.36 7.51 12.59
CA PHE A 50 -0.33 6.80 11.81
C PHE A 50 0.46 7.79 10.94
N ALA A 51 -0.25 8.65 10.22
CA ALA A 51 0.38 9.65 9.35
C ALA A 51 1.24 10.64 10.13
N THR A 52 0.81 11.02 11.33
CA THR A 52 1.55 11.92 12.21
C THR A 52 2.85 11.27 12.72
N LYS A 53 2.76 10.01 13.16
CA LYS A 53 3.96 9.26 13.58
C LYS A 53 4.97 9.14 12.45
N LEU A 54 4.49 8.87 11.26
CA LEU A 54 5.33 8.76 10.08
C LEU A 54 6.02 10.09 9.76
N HIS A 55 5.27 11.19 9.83
CA HIS A 55 5.78 12.54 9.59
C HIS A 55 6.85 12.93 10.60
N GLU A 56 6.67 12.58 11.88
CA GLU A 56 7.60 12.89 12.95
C GLU A 56 8.86 12.02 12.93
N GLY A 57 8.89 10.99 12.09
CA GLY A 57 10.04 10.10 11.99
C GLY A 57 10.17 9.13 13.15
N ASN A 58 9.07 8.83 13.84
CA ASN A 58 9.07 7.95 15.01
C ASN A 58 8.88 6.47 14.68
N LEU A 59 8.75 6.13 13.40
CA LEU A 59 8.58 4.74 12.98
C LEU A 59 9.93 4.17 12.53
N ILE A 60 10.31 3.05 13.14
CA ILE A 60 11.54 2.32 12.82
C ILE A 60 11.13 0.97 12.21
N VAL A 61 11.73 0.64 11.08
CA VAL A 61 11.45 -0.60 10.36
C VAL A 61 12.72 -1.39 10.17
N SER A 62 12.64 -2.70 10.38
CA SER A 62 13.71 -3.64 10.03
C SER A 62 13.49 -4.13 8.61
N VAL A 63 14.49 -3.95 7.75
CA VAL A 63 14.48 -4.45 6.38
C VAL A 63 15.63 -5.42 6.18
N PRO A 64 15.48 -6.46 5.32
CA PRO A 64 16.58 -7.36 5.02
C PRO A 64 17.76 -6.62 4.41
N GLN A 65 18.97 -6.94 4.87
CA GLN A 65 20.21 -6.38 4.33
C GLN A 65 20.97 -7.50 3.64
N GLY A 66 20.71 -7.67 2.33
CA GLY A 66 21.36 -8.73 1.55
C GLY A 66 20.82 -10.11 1.83
N PRO A 67 21.42 -11.15 1.21
CA PRO A 67 21.05 -12.55 1.46
C PRO A 67 21.60 -12.98 2.82
N GLY A 68 20.73 -13.26 3.79
CA GLY A 68 21.14 -13.73 5.10
C GLY A 68 20.26 -13.18 6.22
N PRO A 69 20.56 -13.54 7.48
CA PRO A 69 19.75 -13.15 8.63
C PRO A 69 19.95 -11.68 9.05
N MET A 70 20.87 -10.94 8.45
CA MET A 70 21.13 -9.56 8.84
C MET A 70 20.01 -8.64 8.41
N LYS A 71 19.54 -7.81 9.34
CA LYS A 71 18.51 -6.80 9.11
C LYS A 71 19.06 -5.42 9.39
N LYS A 72 18.62 -4.45 8.60
CA LYS A 72 18.95 -3.04 8.78
C LYS A 72 17.73 -2.33 9.35
N GLU A 73 17.93 -1.53 10.38
CA GLU A 73 16.88 -0.66 10.89
C GLU A 73 16.89 0.64 10.12
N ILE A 74 15.72 1.02 9.58
CA ILE A 74 15.51 2.27 8.89
C ILE A 74 14.52 3.09 9.68
N LYS A 75 14.91 4.32 10.02
CA LYS A 75 14.00 5.28 10.62
C LYS A 75 13.24 5.97 9.49
N LEU A 76 11.93 5.77 9.47
CA LEU A 76 11.07 6.35 8.44
C LEU A 76 10.66 7.75 8.84
N SER A 77 10.92 8.70 7.94
CA SER A 77 10.41 10.06 8.03
C SER A 77 9.76 10.36 6.68
N TYR A 78 8.44 10.31 6.64
CA TYR A 78 7.69 10.49 5.40
C TYR A 78 6.63 11.55 5.65
N ASN A 79 6.63 12.59 4.82
CA ASN A 79 5.75 13.75 5.00
C ASN A 79 4.27 13.31 5.05
N LYS A 80 3.52 13.83 6.02
CA LYS A 80 2.10 13.50 6.20
C LYS A 80 1.27 13.75 4.95
N ARG A 81 1.50 14.88 4.27
CA ARG A 81 0.81 15.21 3.03
C ARG A 81 1.16 14.21 1.91
N GLN A 82 2.45 13.84 1.81
CA GLN A 82 2.89 12.85 0.83
C GLN A 82 2.28 11.48 1.12
N PHE A 83 2.13 11.13 2.39
CA PHE A 83 1.46 9.88 2.76
C PHE A 83 0.04 9.83 2.22
N TYR A 84 -0.75 10.88 2.46
CA TYR A 84 -2.12 10.92 1.94
C TYR A 84 -2.17 10.93 0.42
N ASP A 85 -1.33 11.73 -0.22
CA ASP A 85 -1.37 11.93 -1.66
C ASP A 85 -0.76 10.78 -2.46
N ARG A 86 0.29 10.14 -1.94
CA ARG A 86 1.08 9.15 -2.68
C ARG A 86 0.89 7.72 -2.23
N ILE A 87 0.34 7.51 -1.05
CA ILE A 87 0.14 6.17 -0.49
C ILE A 87 -1.36 5.88 -0.33
N LEU A 88 -2.03 6.63 0.53
CA LEU A 88 -3.42 6.33 0.89
C LEU A 88 -4.39 6.57 -0.27
N THR A 89 -4.34 7.73 -0.91
CA THR A 89 -5.24 8.06 -2.01
C THR A 89 -5.10 7.07 -3.19
N PRO A 90 -3.88 6.74 -3.66
CA PRO A 90 -3.74 5.70 -4.69
C PRO A 90 -4.26 4.33 -4.24
N MET A 91 -4.03 3.92 -3.01
CA MET A 91 -4.54 2.63 -2.51
C MET A 91 -6.06 2.61 -2.47
N LYS A 92 -6.69 3.73 -2.13
CA LYS A 92 -8.15 3.86 -2.20
C LYS A 92 -8.64 3.80 -3.65
N SER A 93 -7.99 4.53 -4.53
CA SER A 93 -8.38 4.59 -5.96
C SER A 93 -8.26 3.23 -6.63
N MET A 94 -7.27 2.43 -6.26
CA MET A 94 -7.07 1.09 -6.82
C MET A 94 -7.93 0.01 -6.17
N GLY A 95 -8.67 0.34 -5.12
CA GLY A 95 -9.53 -0.63 -4.45
C GLY A 95 -8.84 -1.55 -3.45
N LEU A 96 -7.64 -1.17 -3.00
CA LEU A 96 -6.91 -1.92 -1.96
C LEU A 96 -7.42 -1.57 -0.58
N ILE A 97 -7.81 -0.33 -0.39
CA ILE A 97 -8.40 0.21 0.85
C ILE A 97 -9.70 0.91 0.49
N ASP A 98 -10.71 0.71 1.31
CA ASP A 98 -12.01 1.34 1.15
C ASP A 98 -12.28 2.27 2.34
N TYR A 99 -12.86 3.44 2.07
CA TYR A 99 -13.25 4.38 3.12
C TYR A 99 -14.77 4.42 3.26
N ASP A 100 -15.26 4.17 4.46
CA ASP A 100 -16.67 4.24 4.78
C ASP A 100 -16.98 5.62 5.36
N LEU A 101 -17.72 6.43 4.60
CA LEU A 101 -18.10 7.78 5.02
C LEU A 101 -18.99 7.82 6.25
N TYR A 102 -19.84 6.81 6.43
CA TYR A 102 -20.78 6.77 7.55
C TYR A 102 -20.10 6.30 8.84
N ALA A 103 -19.33 5.24 8.75
CA ALA A 103 -18.58 4.71 9.89
C ALA A 103 -17.29 5.49 10.16
N LYS A 104 -16.85 6.32 9.20
CA LYS A 104 -15.59 7.10 9.24
C LYS A 104 -14.39 6.21 9.55
N ASN A 105 -14.30 5.12 8.82
CA ASN A 105 -13.17 4.21 8.95
C ASN A 105 -12.66 3.75 7.59
N TYR A 106 -11.43 3.23 7.62
CA TYR A 106 -10.76 2.62 6.48
C TYR A 106 -10.69 1.12 6.69
N LYS A 107 -10.94 0.34 5.64
CA LYS A 107 -10.85 -1.11 5.71
C LYS A 107 -10.11 -1.67 4.50
N ILE A 108 -9.43 -2.79 4.70
CA ILE A 108 -8.80 -3.54 3.62
C ILE A 108 -9.92 -4.09 2.72
N SER A 109 -9.75 -3.96 1.41
CA SER A 109 -10.79 -4.30 0.43
C SER A 109 -10.26 -5.26 -0.62
N ASP A 110 -11.16 -6.06 -1.18
CA ASP A 110 -10.87 -6.94 -2.31
C ASP A 110 -11.32 -6.37 -3.66
N LYS A 111 -11.73 -5.12 -3.70
CA LYS A 111 -12.16 -4.44 -4.93
C LYS A 111 -11.05 -4.41 -5.97
N PHE A 112 -9.80 -4.33 -5.53
CA PHE A 112 -8.63 -4.42 -6.41
C PHE A 112 -8.64 -5.71 -7.22
N ASN A 113 -8.88 -6.85 -6.58
CA ASN A 113 -8.93 -8.14 -7.26
C ASN A 113 -10.03 -8.18 -8.32
N LYS A 114 -11.19 -7.65 -7.98
CA LYS A 114 -12.33 -7.59 -8.90
C LYS A 114 -12.03 -6.72 -10.11
N MET A 115 -11.34 -5.60 -9.91
CA MET A 115 -10.94 -4.71 -11.00
C MET A 115 -9.89 -5.36 -11.90
N MET A 116 -8.93 -6.09 -11.34
CA MET A 116 -7.90 -6.79 -12.13
C MET A 116 -8.53 -7.86 -12.99
N ILE A 117 -9.47 -8.62 -12.45
CA ILE A 117 -10.22 -9.64 -13.21
C ILE A 117 -11.00 -8.97 -14.35
N LYS A 118 -11.65 -7.86 -14.06
CA LYS A 118 -12.42 -7.11 -15.07
C LYS A 118 -11.52 -6.61 -16.21
N ILE A 119 -10.33 -6.10 -15.87
CA ILE A 119 -9.37 -5.65 -16.88
C ILE A 119 -8.92 -6.81 -17.76
N GLY A 120 -8.63 -7.96 -17.15
CA GLY A 120 -8.27 -9.16 -17.91
C GLY A 120 -9.37 -9.62 -18.86
N LEU A 121 -10.64 -9.56 -18.41
CA LEU A 121 -11.80 -9.89 -19.25
C LEU A 121 -11.99 -8.88 -20.39
N MET A 122 -11.68 -7.61 -20.18
CA MET A 122 -11.72 -6.60 -21.23
C MET A 122 -10.72 -6.93 -22.34
N TRP A 123 -9.52 -7.32 -21.99
CA TRP A 123 -8.52 -7.74 -22.99
C TRP A 123 -8.95 -9.00 -23.70
N LEU A 124 -9.45 -9.99 -22.96
CA LEU A 124 -9.94 -11.24 -23.55
C LEU A 124 -11.05 -10.99 -24.58
N ARG A 125 -11.94 -10.04 -24.29
CA ARG A 125 -13.01 -9.65 -25.20
C ARG A 125 -12.47 -8.99 -26.48
N GLU A 126 -11.41 -8.21 -26.34
CA GLU A 126 -10.79 -7.48 -27.46
C GLU A 126 -10.13 -8.44 -28.46
N ILE A 127 -9.52 -9.51 -27.98
CA ILE A 127 -8.77 -10.45 -28.82
C ILE A 127 -9.63 -11.59 -29.41
N ARG A 128 -10.92 -11.60 -29.15
CA ARG A 128 -11.83 -12.60 -29.73
C ARG A 128 -12.30 -12.23 -31.11
#